data_2ffaf7cbb08cd4438296512929111fc0
#
_entry.id   2ffaf7cbb08cd4438296512929111fc0
#
_cell.length_a   1.000
_cell.length_b   1.000
_cell.length_c   1.000
_cell.angle_alpha   90.00
_cell.angle_beta   90.00
_cell.angle_gamma   90.00
#
_symmetry.space_group_name_H-M   'P 1'
#
loop_
_entity.id
_entity.type
_entity.pdbx_description
1 polymer ?
#
loop_
_entity_poly.entity_id
_entity_poly.type
_entity_poly.pdbx_seq_one_letter_code
_entity_poly.pdbx_strand_id
1 'polypeptide(L)'
;DGNQRRLSEFRGKWVLVNYWATWCPPCLEEMPELEMFHNRHKARDAVVLGVNIEQIEIGRLKAFVEEQFVSYPILLSEPRRSTELGEVPGLPTSYLVSPQGEVVARQVGAVTAEMLEAFLEQRSGGQK
;
A
#
# COMPACT_ATOMS: atom_id res chain seq x y z
N ASP A 1 -6.02 9.92 -10.15
CA ASP A 1 -6.20 10.75 -11.34
C ASP A 1 -7.32 10.27 -12.26
N GLY A 2 -8.06 9.25 -11.86
CA GLY A 2 -9.18 8.73 -12.63
C GLY A 2 -8.81 7.67 -13.65
N ASN A 3 -7.55 7.41 -13.88
CA ASN A 3 -7.11 6.37 -14.81
C ASN A 3 -7.07 5.02 -14.10
N GLN A 4 -7.32 3.97 -14.87
CA GLN A 4 -7.18 2.61 -14.35
C GLN A 4 -5.71 2.24 -14.23
N ARG A 5 -5.38 1.55 -13.15
CA ARG A 5 -4.02 1.09 -12.89
C ARG A 5 -4.04 -0.40 -12.64
N ARG A 6 -2.97 -1.06 -13.02
CA ARG A 6 -2.82 -2.51 -12.83
C ARG A 6 -1.57 -2.79 -12.01
N LEU A 7 -1.67 -3.81 -11.16
CA LEU A 7 -0.54 -4.22 -10.35
C LEU A 7 0.65 -4.61 -11.21
N SER A 8 0.40 -5.19 -12.39
CA SER A 8 1.47 -5.60 -13.29
C SER A 8 2.35 -4.44 -13.76
N GLU A 9 1.87 -3.20 -13.66
CA GLU A 9 2.68 -2.04 -14.02
C GLU A 9 3.89 -1.89 -13.10
N PHE A 10 3.85 -2.54 -11.93
CA PHE A 10 4.89 -2.39 -10.92
C PHE A 10 5.79 -3.62 -10.81
N ARG A 11 5.72 -4.53 -11.79
CA ARG A 11 6.61 -5.70 -11.81
C ARG A 11 8.06 -5.26 -11.77
N GLY A 12 8.88 -6.06 -11.11
CA GLY A 12 10.29 -5.75 -10.95
C GLY A 12 10.61 -5.06 -9.63
N LYS A 13 9.59 -4.68 -8.87
CA LYS A 13 9.76 -4.10 -7.54
C LYS A 13 8.83 -4.80 -6.56
N TRP A 14 9.20 -4.75 -5.30
CA TRP A 14 8.28 -5.12 -4.23
C TRP A 14 7.17 -4.08 -4.17
N VAL A 15 5.93 -4.52 -3.99
CA VAL A 15 4.80 -3.61 -3.89
C VAL A 15 4.05 -3.88 -2.60
N LEU A 16 3.95 -2.87 -1.76
CA LEU A 16 3.08 -2.94 -0.58
C LEU A 16 1.73 -2.37 -0.99
N VAL A 17 0.73 -3.23 -1.07
CA VAL A 17 -0.63 -2.81 -1.37
C VAL A 17 -1.35 -2.61 -0.04
N ASN A 18 -1.70 -1.38 0.25
CA ASN A 18 -2.28 -0.97 1.54
C ASN A 18 -3.72 -0.58 1.33
N TYR A 19 -4.64 -1.37 1.87
CA TYR A 19 -6.08 -1.07 1.82
C TYR A 19 -6.43 -0.18 3.01
N TRP A 20 -7.10 0.94 2.74
CA TRP A 20 -7.34 1.96 3.76
C TRP A 20 -8.61 2.75 3.47
N ALA A 21 -9.01 3.60 4.44
CA ALA A 21 -10.14 4.51 4.28
C ALA A 21 -9.85 5.80 5.03
N THR A 22 -10.50 6.88 4.62
CA THR A 22 -10.28 8.20 5.24
C THR A 22 -10.77 8.27 6.67
N TRP A 23 -11.74 7.42 7.03
CA TRP A 23 -12.34 7.40 8.36
C TRP A 23 -11.63 6.46 9.33
N CYS A 24 -10.55 5.86 8.94
CA CYS A 24 -9.87 4.81 9.70
C CYS A 24 -8.65 5.40 10.43
N PRO A 25 -8.71 5.62 11.77
CA PRO A 25 -7.59 6.24 12.47
C PRO A 25 -6.26 5.48 12.35
N PRO A 26 -6.20 4.14 12.51
CA PRO A 26 -4.92 3.45 12.32
C PRO A 26 -4.37 3.61 10.92
N CYS A 27 -5.25 3.72 9.90
CA CYS A 27 -4.80 3.96 8.53
C CYS A 27 -4.06 5.28 8.42
N LEU A 28 -4.62 6.31 9.05
CA LEU A 28 -4.02 7.64 9.01
C LEU A 28 -2.71 7.69 9.79
N GLU A 29 -2.65 6.95 10.90
CA GLU A 29 -1.44 6.91 11.72
C GLU A 29 -0.26 6.29 10.99
N GLU A 30 -0.51 5.32 10.09
CA GLU A 30 0.58 4.67 9.39
C GLU A 30 1.03 5.42 8.14
N MET A 31 0.26 6.40 7.68
CA MET A 31 0.60 7.11 6.44
C MET A 31 1.99 7.74 6.43
N PRO A 32 2.44 8.42 7.50
CA PRO A 32 3.81 8.93 7.51
C PRO A 32 4.86 7.83 7.40
N GLU A 33 4.58 6.67 7.99
CA GLU A 33 5.49 5.53 7.90
C GLU A 33 5.55 4.98 6.48
N LEU A 34 4.41 4.86 5.83
CA LEU A 34 4.35 4.39 4.45
C LEU A 34 5.01 5.38 3.50
N GLU A 35 4.82 6.67 3.74
CA GLU A 35 5.44 7.71 2.93
C GLU A 35 6.96 7.66 3.05
N MET A 36 7.45 7.50 4.28
CA MET A 36 8.89 7.38 4.52
C MET A 36 9.48 6.17 3.82
N PHE A 37 8.81 5.02 3.95
CA PHE A 37 9.25 3.78 3.30
C PHE A 37 9.27 3.97 1.78
N HIS A 38 8.19 4.51 1.24
CA HIS A 38 8.07 4.70 -0.21
C HIS A 38 9.21 5.60 -0.73
N ASN A 39 9.45 6.72 -0.07
CA ASN A 39 10.48 7.65 -0.52
C ASN A 39 11.87 7.06 -0.46
N ARG A 40 12.13 6.20 0.52
CA ARG A 40 13.45 5.55 0.63
C ARG A 40 13.68 4.50 -0.44
N HIS A 41 12.61 3.89 -0.94
CA HIS A 41 12.75 2.68 -1.76
C HIS A 41 12.27 2.82 -3.20
N LYS A 42 11.49 3.83 -3.53
CA LYS A 42 10.81 3.92 -4.83
C LYS A 42 11.77 3.92 -6.03
N ALA A 43 12.96 4.44 -5.85
CA ALA A 43 13.94 4.51 -6.94
C ALA A 43 14.77 3.24 -7.04
N ARG A 44 14.59 2.31 -6.12
CA ARG A 44 15.42 1.11 -6.05
C ARG A 44 14.61 -0.18 -6.17
N ASP A 45 13.90 -0.53 -5.10
CA ASP A 45 13.41 -1.90 -4.95
C ASP A 45 11.96 -2.06 -4.52
N ALA A 46 11.30 -1.00 -4.05
CA ALA A 46 9.96 -1.16 -3.49
C ALA A 46 9.13 0.11 -3.62
N VAL A 47 7.83 -0.07 -3.78
CA VAL A 47 6.87 1.03 -3.81
C VAL A 47 5.68 0.69 -2.94
N VAL A 48 4.92 1.73 -2.57
CA VAL A 48 3.66 1.59 -1.85
C VAL A 48 2.52 1.98 -2.79
N LEU A 49 1.44 1.22 -2.77
CA LEU A 49 0.18 1.60 -3.42
C LEU A 49 -0.88 1.65 -2.33
N GLY A 50 -1.48 2.82 -2.14
CA GLY A 50 -2.59 2.96 -1.21
C GLY A 50 -3.90 2.76 -1.94
N VAL A 51 -4.63 1.71 -1.62
CA VAL A 51 -5.91 1.43 -2.28
C VAL A 51 -7.03 1.81 -1.32
N ASN A 52 -7.70 2.91 -1.63
CA ASN A 52 -8.82 3.38 -0.83
C ASN A 52 -10.05 2.55 -1.20
N ILE A 53 -10.67 1.92 -0.21
CA ILE A 53 -11.82 1.03 -0.45
C ILE A 53 -13.06 1.56 0.24
N GLU A 54 -13.40 2.80 -0.03
CA GLU A 54 -14.62 3.40 0.48
C GLU A 54 -15.36 4.10 -0.65
N GLN A 55 -16.64 4.37 -0.40
CA GLN A 55 -17.43 5.11 -1.37
C GLN A 55 -17.20 6.59 -1.13
N ILE A 56 -16.37 7.20 -1.97
CA ILE A 56 -15.98 8.60 -1.82
C ILE A 56 -15.80 9.20 -3.20
N GLU A 57 -16.18 10.45 -3.36
CA GLU A 57 -15.98 11.17 -4.60
C GLU A 57 -14.49 11.42 -4.81
N ILE A 58 -14.02 11.28 -6.06
CA ILE A 58 -12.60 11.32 -6.35
C ILE A 58 -11.96 12.67 -5.99
N GLY A 59 -12.70 13.77 -6.17
CA GLY A 59 -12.17 15.08 -5.81
C GLY A 59 -11.95 15.23 -4.32
N ARG A 60 -12.84 14.66 -3.52
CA ARG A 60 -12.69 14.69 -2.07
C ARG A 60 -11.52 13.82 -1.62
N LEU A 61 -11.34 12.68 -2.27
CA LEU A 61 -10.21 11.82 -1.95
C LEU A 61 -8.89 12.52 -2.27
N LYS A 62 -8.81 13.18 -3.41
CA LYS A 62 -7.60 13.92 -3.79
C LYS A 62 -7.27 15.00 -2.79
N ALA A 63 -8.27 15.76 -2.35
CA ALA A 63 -8.07 16.82 -1.37
C ALA A 63 -7.57 16.25 -0.04
N PHE A 64 -8.15 15.14 0.39
CA PHE A 64 -7.74 14.48 1.61
C PHE A 64 -6.28 14.02 1.54
N VAL A 65 -5.91 13.39 0.43
CA VAL A 65 -4.55 12.87 0.25
C VAL A 65 -3.53 14.00 0.26
N GLU A 66 -3.88 15.14 -0.36
CA GLU A 66 -2.99 16.29 -0.36
C GLU A 66 -2.73 16.81 1.05
N GLU A 67 -3.76 16.80 1.89
CA GLU A 67 -3.62 17.22 3.28
C GLU A 67 -2.70 16.31 4.08
N GLN A 68 -2.59 15.06 3.68
CA GLN A 68 -1.76 14.08 4.38
C GLN A 68 -0.32 14.08 3.89
N PHE A 69 0.01 14.86 2.86
CA PHE A 69 1.36 14.94 2.29
C PHE A 69 1.90 13.60 1.84
N VAL A 70 1.05 12.81 1.20
CA VAL A 70 1.40 11.48 0.72
C VAL A 70 1.78 11.56 -0.75
N SER A 71 2.92 10.98 -1.13
CA SER A 71 3.38 10.98 -2.51
C SER A 71 3.26 9.63 -3.21
N TYR A 72 3.05 8.53 -2.47
CA TYR A 72 2.85 7.24 -3.13
C TYR A 72 1.50 7.21 -3.83
N PRO A 73 1.37 6.40 -4.89
CA PRO A 73 0.12 6.38 -5.66
C PRO A 73 -1.06 5.94 -4.81
N ILE A 74 -2.17 6.64 -4.98
CA ILE A 74 -3.44 6.32 -4.32
C ILE A 74 -4.42 5.89 -5.40
N LEU A 75 -5.00 4.72 -5.21
CA LEU A 75 -6.02 4.19 -6.10
C LEU A 75 -7.35 4.13 -5.36
N LEU A 76 -8.43 4.28 -6.10
CA LEU A 76 -9.76 4.20 -5.54
C LEU A 76 -10.43 2.91 -6.02
N SER A 77 -10.99 2.17 -5.08
CA SER A 77 -11.72 0.95 -5.36
C SER A 77 -13.01 0.96 -4.56
N GLU A 78 -13.97 0.15 -4.99
CA GLU A 78 -15.22 0.03 -4.24
C GLU A 78 -14.98 -0.69 -2.92
N PRO A 79 -15.83 -0.42 -1.90
CA PRO A 79 -15.75 -1.17 -0.65
C PRO A 79 -15.97 -2.66 -0.91
N ARG A 80 -15.08 -3.48 -0.36
CA ARG A 80 -15.22 -4.94 -0.46
C ARG A 80 -14.36 -5.62 0.58
N ARG A 81 -14.75 -6.85 0.92
CA ARG A 81 -14.05 -7.64 1.91
C ARG A 81 -13.01 -8.58 1.29
N SER A 82 -13.02 -8.72 -0.03
CA SER A 82 -12.11 -9.63 -0.71
C SER A 82 -11.68 -9.01 -2.02
N THR A 83 -10.40 -9.15 -2.35
CA THR A 83 -9.81 -8.62 -3.57
C THR A 83 -9.02 -9.73 -4.25
N GLU A 84 -8.43 -9.41 -5.40
CA GLU A 84 -7.59 -10.38 -6.11
C GLU A 84 -6.42 -10.85 -5.26
N LEU A 85 -5.97 -10.04 -4.30
CA LEU A 85 -4.84 -10.39 -3.44
C LEU A 85 -5.28 -11.23 -2.24
N GLY A 86 -6.53 -11.13 -1.83
CA GLY A 86 -7.04 -11.87 -0.69
C GLY A 86 -8.06 -11.07 0.08
N GLU A 87 -8.37 -11.54 1.28
CA GLU A 87 -9.39 -10.93 2.12
C GLU A 87 -8.90 -9.65 2.77
N VAL A 88 -9.85 -8.74 3.02
CA VAL A 88 -9.59 -7.49 3.74
C VAL A 88 -10.50 -7.53 4.99
N PRO A 89 -10.07 -8.23 6.06
CA PRO A 89 -10.93 -8.42 7.23
C PRO A 89 -11.13 -7.16 8.07
N GLY A 90 -10.23 -6.21 7.92
CA GLY A 90 -10.33 -4.93 8.63
C GLY A 90 -9.37 -3.95 8.00
N LEU A 91 -9.33 -2.73 8.52
CA LEU A 91 -8.45 -1.69 7.97
C LEU A 91 -7.52 -1.18 9.06
N PRO A 92 -6.27 -0.93 8.71
CA PRO A 92 -5.66 -1.18 7.42
C PRO A 92 -5.32 -2.66 7.25
N THR A 93 -5.31 -3.13 6.00
CA THR A 93 -4.78 -4.44 5.65
C THR A 93 -3.78 -4.23 4.54
N SER A 94 -2.59 -4.79 4.69
CA SER A 94 -1.54 -4.64 3.69
C SER A 94 -1.10 -5.99 3.17
N TYR A 95 -0.89 -6.06 1.85
CA TYR A 95 -0.33 -7.24 1.19
C TYR A 95 1.02 -6.87 0.59
N LEU A 96 1.99 -7.73 0.79
CA LEU A 96 3.29 -7.53 0.17
C LEU A 96 3.40 -8.44 -1.04
N VAL A 97 3.63 -7.84 -2.20
CA VAL A 97 3.69 -8.52 -3.49
C VAL A 97 5.13 -8.49 -3.99
N SER A 98 5.65 -9.64 -4.38
CA SER A 98 7.04 -9.76 -4.82
C SER A 98 7.25 -9.12 -6.19
N PRO A 99 8.52 -8.90 -6.59
CA PRO A 99 8.80 -8.37 -7.94
C PRO A 99 8.23 -9.23 -9.06
N GLN A 100 7.97 -10.51 -8.81
CA GLN A 100 7.37 -11.42 -9.78
C GLN A 100 5.85 -11.39 -9.77
N GLY A 101 5.25 -10.61 -8.86
CA GLY A 101 3.80 -10.47 -8.81
C GLY A 101 3.09 -11.45 -7.88
N GLU A 102 3.81 -12.09 -6.98
CA GLU A 102 3.23 -13.06 -6.06
C GLU A 102 3.01 -12.45 -4.67
N VAL A 103 1.86 -12.74 -4.06
CA VAL A 103 1.59 -12.32 -2.68
C VAL A 103 2.41 -13.19 -1.74
N VAL A 104 3.28 -12.56 -0.95
CA VAL A 104 4.17 -13.29 -0.05
C VAL A 104 3.87 -13.02 1.42
N ALA A 105 3.10 -11.98 1.75
CA ALA A 105 2.79 -11.66 3.15
C ALA A 105 1.54 -10.82 3.24
N ARG A 106 0.88 -10.89 4.39
CA ARG A 106 -0.27 -10.05 4.72
C ARG A 106 -0.13 -9.58 6.16
N GLN A 107 -0.47 -8.33 6.39
CA GLN A 107 -0.52 -7.76 7.74
C GLN A 107 -1.85 -7.05 7.91
N VAL A 108 -2.60 -7.44 8.95
CA VAL A 108 -3.81 -6.74 9.36
C VAL A 108 -3.41 -5.82 10.51
N GLY A 109 -3.70 -4.53 10.36
CA GLY A 109 -3.27 -3.53 11.32
C GLY A 109 -2.15 -2.66 10.75
N ALA A 110 -1.81 -1.60 11.49
CA ALA A 110 -0.83 -0.62 11.04
C ALA A 110 0.57 -1.21 10.95
N VAL A 111 1.36 -0.71 9.99
CA VAL A 111 2.75 -1.12 9.80
C VAL A 111 3.65 0.10 9.94
N THR A 112 4.93 -0.15 10.21
CA THR A 112 5.94 0.90 10.26
C THR A 112 6.96 0.68 9.15
N ALA A 113 7.70 1.74 8.81
CA ALA A 113 8.77 1.61 7.83
C ALA A 113 9.79 0.57 8.26
N GLU A 114 10.10 0.53 9.57
CA GLU A 114 11.06 -0.42 10.10
C GLU A 114 10.61 -1.86 9.91
N MET A 115 9.33 -2.15 10.16
CA MET A 115 8.78 -3.49 9.94
C MET A 115 8.92 -3.91 8.49
N LEU A 116 8.61 -3.01 7.58
CA LEU A 116 8.66 -3.30 6.16
C LEU A 116 10.10 -3.52 5.69
N GLU A 117 11.01 -2.67 6.16
CA GLU A 117 12.42 -2.79 5.78
C GLU A 117 13.05 -4.06 6.33
N ALA A 118 12.67 -4.44 7.55
CA ALA A 118 13.15 -5.69 8.13
C ALA A 118 12.67 -6.90 7.33
N PHE A 119 11.42 -6.87 6.89
CA PHE A 119 10.89 -7.97 6.09
C PHE A 119 11.62 -8.11 4.76
N LEU A 120 11.84 -6.98 4.06
CA LEU A 120 12.54 -7.01 2.79
C LEU A 120 13.98 -7.48 2.95
N GLU A 121 14.64 -7.06 4.02
CA GLU A 121 16.00 -7.46 4.28
C GLU A 121 16.12 -8.96 4.48
N GLN A 122 15.19 -9.55 5.22
CA GLN A 122 15.17 -11.00 5.43
C GLN A 122 14.98 -11.76 4.11
N ARG A 123 14.11 -11.25 3.25
CA ARG A 123 13.85 -11.91 1.96
C ARG A 123 15.06 -11.81 1.05
N SER A 124 15.69 -10.64 1.00
CA SER A 124 16.89 -10.45 0.17
C SER A 124 18.04 -11.29 0.68
N GLY A 125 18.22 -11.35 2.00
CA GLY A 125 19.29 -12.16 2.59
C GLY A 125 19.09 -13.64 2.30
N GLY A 126 17.84 -14.11 2.27
CA GLY A 126 17.53 -15.51 2.00
C GLY A 126 17.80 -15.93 0.56
N GLN A 127 18.06 -14.99 -0.31
CA GLN A 127 18.29 -15.27 -1.73
C GLN A 127 19.76 -15.37 -2.12
N LYS A 128 20.63 -15.20 -1.16
CA LYS A 128 22.06 -15.25 -1.44
C LYS A 128 22.59 -16.66 -1.59
#